data_f5d015ba66116cbe74f09763d6bdf9b4
#
_entry.id   f5d015ba66116cbe74f09763d6bdf9b4
#
_cell.length_a   1.000
_cell.length_b   1.000
_cell.length_c   1.000
_cell.angle_alpha   90.00
_cell.angle_beta   90.00
_cell.angle_gamma   90.00
#
_symmetry.space_group_name_H-M   'P 1'
#
loop_
_entity.id
_entity.type
_entity.pdbx_description
1 polymer ?
#
loop_
_entity_poly.entity_id
_entity_poly.type
_entity_poly.pdbx_seq_one_letter_code
_entity_poly.pdbx_strand_id
1 'polypeptide(L)'
;MKGRTIKKVFLLVLLLVSSVAVEGKEDVEIIGRDMDSTGLVSFYTGHDFYIGGADAAYLDHICWKYILPSSDGKENVVFQKSDTKDFSIPQIDDASKYHININGDIDAKIVLEGEVRGQKISCVYNLTLELKPRIKSVKVVKIVSNMPKYDSYDVYYDVEYVGSDELFISVEEEYGGAMSSQIIKEPFYAHVKSENITAPYYAWIHISAENKYGKDVYTLELPPYGNVAGINNLQLDDRHFIVRDLYGNRKLLTNSFSSLQSLPAGVYLVEIYSGKTRIKTIKFYRK
;
A
#
# COMPACT_ATOMS: atom_id res chain seq x y z
N MET A 1 34.27 -30.53 -48.57
CA MET A 1 33.46 -29.51 -48.02
C MET A 1 33.01 -29.95 -46.61
N LYS A 2 33.47 -29.25 -45.57
CA LYS A 2 33.27 -29.63 -44.16
C LYS A 2 31.93 -29.11 -43.65
N GLY A 3 31.01 -30.01 -43.27
CA GLY A 3 29.77 -29.64 -42.58
C GLY A 3 30.03 -29.32 -41.10
N ARG A 4 29.76 -28.09 -40.70
CA ARG A 4 29.79 -27.68 -39.29
C ARG A 4 28.47 -28.06 -38.62
N THR A 5 28.53 -29.01 -37.71
CA THR A 5 27.44 -29.38 -36.83
C THR A 5 27.34 -28.31 -35.71
N ILE A 6 26.28 -27.52 -35.74
CA ILE A 6 25.96 -26.56 -34.66
C ILE A 6 25.36 -27.38 -33.53
N LYS A 7 26.12 -27.57 -32.45
CA LYS A 7 25.61 -28.06 -31.17
C LYS A 7 24.74 -26.96 -30.55
N LYS A 8 23.43 -27.17 -30.59
CA LYS A 8 22.50 -26.38 -29.74
C LYS A 8 22.77 -26.74 -28.28
N VAL A 9 23.45 -25.87 -27.60
CA VAL A 9 23.53 -25.92 -26.15
C VAL A 9 22.18 -25.46 -25.64
N PHE A 10 21.34 -26.40 -25.23
CA PHE A 10 20.20 -26.14 -24.40
C PHE A 10 20.73 -25.69 -23.03
N LEU A 11 20.71 -24.38 -22.80
CA LEU A 11 20.88 -23.84 -21.45
C LEU A 11 19.57 -24.09 -20.70
N LEU A 12 19.50 -25.26 -20.09
CA LEU A 12 18.50 -25.57 -19.08
C LEU A 12 18.88 -24.70 -17.87
N VAL A 13 18.21 -23.57 -17.71
CA VAL A 13 18.22 -22.81 -16.45
C VAL A 13 17.42 -23.66 -15.47
N LEU A 14 18.09 -24.61 -14.84
CA LEU A 14 17.65 -25.21 -13.62
C LEU A 14 17.66 -24.04 -12.60
N LEU A 15 16.49 -23.55 -12.21
CA LEU A 15 16.32 -22.87 -10.96
C LEU A 15 16.73 -23.88 -9.87
N LEU A 16 17.98 -23.81 -9.49
CA LEU A 16 18.53 -24.50 -8.34
C LEU A 16 17.79 -23.96 -7.12
N VAL A 17 16.80 -24.70 -6.67
CA VAL A 17 16.51 -24.78 -5.25
C VAL A 17 17.84 -25.25 -4.63
N SER A 18 18.68 -24.33 -4.20
CA SER A 18 19.95 -24.64 -3.57
C SER A 18 19.69 -25.11 -2.14
N SER A 19 19.24 -26.36 -2.01
CA SER A 19 19.54 -27.10 -0.80
C SER A 19 21.06 -27.27 -0.79
N VAL A 20 21.75 -26.54 0.07
CA VAL A 20 23.17 -26.85 0.36
C VAL A 20 23.17 -28.20 1.06
N ALA A 21 23.51 -29.23 0.29
CA ALA A 21 23.65 -30.57 0.81
C ALA A 21 24.98 -30.67 1.56
N VAL A 22 24.91 -30.83 2.87
CA VAL A 22 25.99 -31.42 3.66
C VAL A 22 25.92 -32.94 3.46
N GLU A 23 27.07 -33.61 3.27
CA GLU A 23 27.16 -35.06 3.07
C GLU A 23 26.51 -35.79 4.26
N GLY A 24 25.46 -36.57 3.98
CA GLY A 24 24.57 -37.20 4.94
C GLY A 24 23.17 -36.58 4.80
N LYS A 25 22.63 -36.59 3.58
CA LYS A 25 21.39 -35.85 3.20
C LYS A 25 20.21 -36.30 4.03
N GLU A 26 19.89 -35.52 5.02
CA GLU A 26 18.57 -35.53 5.63
C GLU A 26 17.57 -34.96 4.60
N ASP A 27 16.51 -35.71 4.31
CA ASP A 27 15.48 -35.33 3.33
C ASP A 27 14.38 -34.53 4.07
N VAL A 28 14.67 -33.26 4.29
CA VAL A 28 13.74 -32.27 4.87
C VAL A 28 13.63 -31.08 3.94
N GLU A 29 12.43 -30.67 3.63
CA GLU A 29 12.17 -29.54 2.77
C GLU A 29 11.05 -28.63 3.31
N ILE A 30 11.01 -27.38 2.87
CA ILE A 30 9.92 -26.45 3.13
C ILE A 30 8.97 -26.47 1.94
N ILE A 31 7.69 -26.71 2.20
CA ILE A 31 6.63 -26.73 1.21
C ILE A 31 5.65 -25.57 1.47
N GLY A 32 5.45 -24.69 0.49
CA GLY A 32 4.42 -23.66 0.53
C GLY A 32 3.07 -24.24 0.11
N ARG A 33 2.02 -23.97 0.89
CA ARG A 33 0.65 -24.38 0.55
C ARG A 33 0.10 -23.46 -0.53
N ASP A 34 -0.49 -24.04 -1.57
CA ASP A 34 -1.16 -23.34 -2.67
C ASP A 34 -0.26 -22.32 -3.43
N MET A 35 1.06 -22.54 -3.37
CA MET A 35 2.03 -21.72 -4.10
C MET A 35 2.31 -22.33 -5.47
N ASP A 36 2.37 -21.46 -6.48
CA ASP A 36 2.83 -21.88 -7.79
C ASP A 36 4.36 -22.09 -7.82
N SER A 37 4.85 -22.62 -8.92
CA SER A 37 6.29 -22.89 -9.12
C SER A 37 7.17 -21.62 -9.18
N THR A 38 6.58 -20.44 -9.19
CA THR A 38 7.31 -19.17 -9.27
C THR A 38 7.74 -18.65 -7.90
N GLY A 39 7.11 -19.14 -6.82
CA GLY A 39 7.34 -18.63 -5.46
C GLY A 39 6.88 -17.18 -5.27
N LEU A 40 6.01 -16.69 -6.17
CA LEU A 40 5.48 -15.33 -6.13
C LEU A 40 4.25 -15.28 -5.23
N VAL A 41 4.25 -14.39 -4.25
CA VAL A 41 3.13 -14.24 -3.30
C VAL A 41 2.82 -12.78 -3.02
N SER A 42 1.57 -12.49 -2.74
CA SER A 42 1.17 -11.13 -2.38
C SER A 42 1.75 -10.71 -1.03
N PHE A 43 2.35 -9.52 -0.95
CA PHE A 43 2.89 -8.95 0.27
C PHE A 43 1.84 -8.81 1.38
N TYR A 44 0.60 -8.49 1.01
CA TYR A 44 -0.47 -8.21 1.98
C TYR A 44 -1.25 -9.45 2.44
N THR A 45 -0.91 -10.64 1.92
CA THR A 45 -1.62 -11.87 2.22
C THR A 45 -0.71 -12.80 3.02
N GLY A 46 -1.22 -13.41 4.08
CA GLY A 46 -0.51 -14.46 4.78
C GLY A 46 -0.44 -15.74 3.93
N HIS A 47 0.64 -16.49 4.07
CA HIS A 47 0.82 -17.79 3.39
C HIS A 47 1.29 -18.85 4.37
N ASP A 48 0.88 -20.08 4.13
CA ASP A 48 1.18 -21.21 4.97
C ASP A 48 2.30 -22.07 4.38
N PHE A 49 3.19 -22.53 5.26
CA PHE A 49 4.28 -23.45 4.95
C PHE A 49 4.23 -24.65 5.89
N TYR A 50 4.69 -25.78 5.41
CA TYR A 50 4.80 -26.99 6.21
C TYR A 50 6.09 -27.75 5.87
N ILE A 51 6.48 -28.67 6.76
CA ILE A 51 7.68 -29.48 6.62
C ILE A 51 7.34 -30.71 5.78
N GLY A 52 8.09 -30.92 4.70
CA GLY A 52 8.06 -32.08 3.85
C GLY A 52 9.37 -32.87 3.88
N GLY A 53 9.43 -33.95 3.10
CA GLY A 53 10.57 -34.83 2.99
C GLY A 53 10.47 -36.11 3.86
N ALA A 54 11.27 -37.10 3.53
CA ALA A 54 11.21 -38.43 4.20
C ALA A 54 11.61 -38.37 5.68
N ASP A 55 12.46 -37.41 6.05
CA ASP A 55 12.96 -37.26 7.42
C ASP A 55 12.16 -36.23 8.24
N ALA A 56 11.11 -35.61 7.67
CA ALA A 56 10.25 -34.63 8.35
C ALA A 56 9.65 -35.13 9.68
N ALA A 57 9.41 -36.45 9.80
CA ALA A 57 8.86 -37.07 11.00
C ALA A 57 9.85 -37.09 12.18
N TYR A 58 11.17 -37.04 11.89
CA TYR A 58 12.24 -37.11 12.85
C TYR A 58 12.86 -35.76 13.22
N LEU A 59 12.27 -34.68 12.68
CA LEU A 59 12.76 -33.31 12.93
C LEU A 59 12.32 -32.83 14.32
N ASP A 60 13.31 -32.49 15.13
CA ASP A 60 13.16 -31.94 16.47
C ASP A 60 13.75 -30.53 16.57
N HIS A 61 13.48 -29.82 17.66
CA HIS A 61 13.98 -28.46 17.93
C HIS A 61 13.69 -27.48 16.78
N ILE A 62 12.48 -27.55 16.25
CA ILE A 62 12.02 -26.81 15.09
C ILE A 62 12.03 -25.31 15.37
N CYS A 63 12.66 -24.52 14.49
CA CYS A 63 12.62 -23.07 14.53
C CYS A 63 12.39 -22.51 13.11
N TRP A 64 11.28 -21.86 12.92
CA TRP A 64 10.95 -21.14 11.71
C TRP A 64 11.35 -19.67 11.83
N LYS A 65 11.93 -19.11 10.77
CA LYS A 65 12.25 -17.69 10.67
C LYS A 65 11.72 -17.14 9.37
N TYR A 66 11.03 -16.00 9.44
CA TYR A 66 10.66 -15.20 8.28
C TYR A 66 11.60 -14.01 8.19
N ILE A 67 12.31 -13.90 7.08
CA ILE A 67 13.39 -12.94 6.88
C ILE A 67 13.02 -12.03 5.71
N LEU A 68 13.05 -10.73 5.96
CA LEU A 68 12.90 -9.69 4.95
C LEU A 68 14.14 -8.79 4.94
N PRO A 69 14.53 -8.24 3.77
CA PRO A 69 15.58 -7.24 3.72
C PRO A 69 15.06 -5.92 4.32
N SER A 70 15.83 -5.33 5.23
CA SER A 70 15.53 -3.99 5.72
C SER A 70 15.82 -2.93 4.66
N SER A 71 15.38 -1.70 4.87
CA SER A 71 15.59 -0.57 3.94
C SER A 71 17.08 -0.28 3.63
N ASP A 72 18.01 -0.72 4.50
CA ASP A 72 19.45 -0.64 4.28
C ASP A 72 20.03 -1.88 3.54
N GLY A 73 19.17 -2.80 3.10
CA GLY A 73 19.53 -4.02 2.38
C GLY A 73 20.04 -5.18 3.26
N LYS A 74 20.04 -5.03 4.60
CA LYS A 74 20.41 -6.12 5.51
C LYS A 74 19.21 -7.04 5.75
N GLU A 75 19.49 -8.31 5.97
CA GLU A 75 18.47 -9.29 6.33
C GLU A 75 18.05 -9.13 7.80
N ASN A 76 16.74 -9.07 8.02
CA ASN A 76 16.13 -9.02 9.34
C ASN A 76 15.14 -10.16 9.54
N VAL A 77 15.25 -10.86 10.66
CA VAL A 77 14.20 -11.78 11.11
C VAL A 77 13.03 -10.95 11.60
N VAL A 78 11.95 -10.92 10.82
CA VAL A 78 10.74 -10.15 11.15
C VAL A 78 9.73 -10.95 11.93
N PHE A 79 9.81 -12.29 11.85
CA PHE A 79 8.96 -13.18 12.61
C PHE A 79 9.67 -14.52 12.84
N GLN A 80 9.48 -15.11 14.04
CA GLN A 80 10.04 -16.40 14.42
C GLN A 80 8.99 -17.21 15.18
N LYS A 81 8.97 -18.54 14.93
CA LYS A 81 8.09 -19.47 15.61
C LYS A 81 8.83 -20.80 15.84
N SER A 82 8.70 -21.36 17.03
CA SER A 82 9.39 -22.62 17.40
C SER A 82 8.38 -23.73 17.68
N ASP A 83 8.88 -24.96 17.64
CA ASP A 83 8.19 -26.19 18.04
C ASP A 83 6.85 -26.46 17.31
N THR A 84 6.75 -26.03 16.05
CA THR A 84 5.59 -26.30 15.20
C THR A 84 6.00 -26.85 13.85
N LYS A 85 5.18 -27.76 13.30
CA LYS A 85 5.39 -28.32 11.95
C LYS A 85 4.82 -27.43 10.85
N ASP A 86 3.93 -26.52 11.20
CA ASP A 86 3.32 -25.56 10.30
C ASP A 86 3.71 -24.15 10.66
N PHE A 87 3.95 -23.34 9.66
CA PHE A 87 4.35 -21.95 9.77
C PHE A 87 3.51 -21.08 8.83
N SER A 88 2.89 -20.05 9.39
CA SER A 88 2.15 -19.05 8.60
C SER A 88 2.91 -17.74 8.68
N ILE A 89 3.25 -17.16 7.53
CA ILE A 89 3.81 -15.81 7.51
C ILE A 89 2.73 -14.80 7.90
N PRO A 90 3.05 -13.87 8.78
CA PRO A 90 2.09 -12.85 9.19
C PRO A 90 1.81 -11.87 8.04
N GLN A 91 0.64 -11.31 8.06
CA GLN A 91 0.31 -10.18 7.22
C GLN A 91 1.15 -8.96 7.61
N ILE A 92 1.68 -8.25 6.63
CA ILE A 92 2.52 -7.06 6.85
C ILE A 92 1.78 -5.83 6.32
N ASP A 93 1.59 -4.83 7.19
CA ASP A 93 0.85 -3.62 6.84
C ASP A 93 1.74 -2.49 6.33
N ASP A 94 3.03 -2.50 6.68
CA ASP A 94 3.97 -1.43 6.37
C ASP A 94 5.21 -1.91 5.60
N ALA A 95 5.20 -1.71 4.28
CA ALA A 95 6.31 -2.05 3.40
C ALA A 95 7.48 -1.06 3.46
N SER A 96 7.30 0.15 4.00
CA SER A 96 8.32 1.21 4.00
C SER A 96 9.59 0.85 4.78
N LYS A 97 9.54 -0.16 5.64
CA LYS A 97 10.66 -0.65 6.44
C LYS A 97 11.57 -1.61 5.69
N TYR A 98 11.14 -2.09 4.54
CA TYR A 98 11.80 -3.14 3.80
C TYR A 98 12.41 -2.62 2.51
N HIS A 99 13.47 -3.29 2.07
CA HIS A 99 14.06 -2.99 0.78
C HIS A 99 13.16 -3.52 -0.34
N ILE A 100 12.76 -2.62 -1.24
CA ILE A 100 11.98 -2.93 -2.41
C ILE A 100 12.93 -2.90 -3.59
N ASN A 101 12.98 -3.96 -4.38
CA ASN A 101 13.84 -3.98 -5.57
C ASN A 101 13.25 -3.11 -6.70
N ILE A 102 14.03 -2.93 -7.77
CA ILE A 102 13.66 -2.07 -8.90
C ILE A 102 12.33 -2.45 -9.59
N ASN A 103 11.86 -3.68 -9.39
CA ASN A 103 10.60 -4.16 -9.94
C ASN A 103 9.39 -3.95 -9.00
N GLY A 104 9.60 -3.38 -7.84
CA GLY A 104 8.57 -3.23 -6.80
C GLY A 104 8.36 -4.49 -5.97
N ASP A 105 9.28 -5.45 -6.01
CA ASP A 105 9.23 -6.71 -5.28
C ASP A 105 10.04 -6.64 -3.99
N ILE A 106 9.72 -7.51 -3.03
CA ILE A 106 10.51 -7.73 -1.84
C ILE A 106 10.99 -9.17 -1.84
N ASP A 107 12.30 -9.39 -1.85
CA ASP A 107 12.89 -10.70 -1.75
C ASP A 107 12.83 -11.18 -0.29
N ALA A 108 12.20 -12.32 -0.07
CA ALA A 108 11.96 -12.86 1.26
C ALA A 108 12.51 -14.28 1.38
N LYS A 109 12.76 -14.70 2.61
CA LYS A 109 13.20 -16.06 2.91
C LYS A 109 12.41 -16.64 4.08
N ILE A 110 12.02 -17.89 3.93
CA ILE A 110 11.60 -18.73 5.05
C ILE A 110 12.76 -19.67 5.37
N VAL A 111 13.21 -19.64 6.59
CA VAL A 111 14.28 -20.51 7.08
C VAL A 111 13.70 -21.45 8.12
N LEU A 112 13.92 -22.75 7.93
CA LEU A 112 13.61 -23.81 8.87
C LEU A 112 14.91 -24.34 9.43
N GLU A 113 15.10 -24.23 10.71
CA GLU A 113 16.20 -24.82 11.45
C GLU A 113 15.67 -25.93 12.37
N GLY A 114 16.47 -26.94 12.62
CA GLY A 114 16.13 -28.04 13.52
C GLY A 114 17.22 -29.09 13.63
N GLU A 115 16.87 -30.22 14.22
CA GLU A 115 17.77 -31.38 14.36
C GLU A 115 17.07 -32.65 13.90
N VAL A 116 17.73 -33.43 13.03
CA VAL A 116 17.29 -34.76 12.62
C VAL A 116 18.30 -35.77 13.18
N ARG A 117 17.86 -36.67 14.04
CA ARG A 117 18.73 -37.69 14.67
C ARG A 117 19.98 -37.08 15.29
N GLY A 118 19.88 -35.87 15.88
CA GLY A 118 20.98 -35.16 16.52
C GLY A 118 21.90 -34.38 15.59
N GLN A 119 21.61 -34.35 14.28
CA GLN A 119 22.33 -33.51 13.32
C GLN A 119 21.53 -32.22 13.06
N LYS A 120 22.18 -31.07 13.12
CA LYS A 120 21.60 -29.80 12.84
C LYS A 120 21.35 -29.65 11.34
N ILE A 121 20.16 -29.23 11.00
CA ILE A 121 19.77 -28.91 9.61
C ILE A 121 19.31 -27.47 9.49
N SER A 122 19.44 -26.93 8.28
CA SER A 122 18.86 -25.64 7.90
C SER A 122 18.37 -25.69 6.46
N CYS A 123 17.09 -25.45 6.27
CA CYS A 123 16.46 -25.35 4.96
C CYS A 123 16.07 -23.90 4.69
N VAL A 124 16.21 -23.45 3.45
CA VAL A 124 15.84 -22.09 3.03
C VAL A 124 14.88 -22.19 1.86
N TYR A 125 13.75 -21.51 1.98
CA TYR A 125 12.79 -21.30 0.91
C TYR A 125 12.80 -19.82 0.53
N ASN A 126 13.20 -19.51 -0.73
CA ASN A 126 13.20 -18.16 -1.24
C ASN A 126 11.84 -17.86 -1.89
N LEU A 127 11.30 -16.70 -1.62
CA LEU A 127 10.05 -16.22 -2.21
C LEU A 127 10.17 -14.74 -2.56
N THR A 128 9.38 -14.33 -3.54
CA THR A 128 9.27 -12.93 -3.91
C THR A 128 7.87 -12.44 -3.54
N LEU A 129 7.81 -11.36 -2.76
CA LEU A 129 6.54 -10.76 -2.37
C LEU A 129 6.14 -9.71 -3.40
N GLU A 130 4.97 -9.88 -3.99
CA GLU A 130 4.34 -8.89 -4.85
C GLU A 130 3.81 -7.73 -4.02
N LEU A 131 4.38 -6.57 -4.22
CA LEU A 131 3.92 -5.36 -3.56
C LEU A 131 3.01 -4.56 -4.49
N LYS A 132 1.70 -4.79 -4.40
CA LYS A 132 0.72 -3.94 -5.10
C LYS A 132 0.77 -2.52 -4.55
N PRO A 133 0.64 -1.51 -5.41
CA PRO A 133 0.56 -0.12 -4.97
C PRO A 133 -0.57 0.08 -3.97
N ARG A 134 -0.32 0.93 -2.99
CA ARG A 134 -1.35 1.32 -2.01
C ARG A 134 -1.09 2.75 -1.53
N ILE A 135 -2.07 3.62 -1.69
CA ILE A 135 -2.09 4.95 -1.10
C ILE A 135 -2.63 4.81 0.32
N LYS A 136 -1.76 5.06 1.31
CA LYS A 136 -2.08 4.87 2.73
C LYS A 136 -2.85 6.05 3.29
N SER A 137 -2.40 7.27 2.96
CA SER A 137 -3.05 8.48 3.43
C SER A 137 -2.81 9.66 2.48
N VAL A 138 -3.78 10.57 2.44
CA VAL A 138 -3.66 11.87 1.80
C VAL A 138 -4.09 12.92 2.81
N LYS A 139 -3.19 13.84 3.14
CA LYS A 139 -3.43 14.86 4.15
C LYS A 139 -3.25 16.25 3.58
N VAL A 140 -4.32 17.04 3.54
CA VAL A 140 -4.22 18.46 3.18
C VAL A 140 -3.48 19.20 4.29
N VAL A 141 -2.37 19.84 3.92
CA VAL A 141 -1.51 20.60 4.83
C VAL A 141 -1.97 22.04 4.92
N LYS A 142 -2.21 22.66 3.75
CA LYS A 142 -2.71 24.03 3.67
C LYS A 142 -3.35 24.32 2.33
N ILE A 143 -4.20 25.34 2.30
CA ILE A 143 -4.78 25.92 1.10
C ILE A 143 -4.45 27.40 1.10
N VAL A 144 -3.94 27.88 -0.02
CA VAL A 144 -3.48 29.29 -0.17
C VAL A 144 -4.29 29.94 -1.27
N SER A 145 -4.99 31.01 -0.93
CA SER A 145 -5.73 31.82 -1.91
C SER A 145 -4.78 32.66 -2.75
N ASN A 146 -5.03 32.69 -4.05
CA ASN A 146 -4.35 33.59 -5.00
C ASN A 146 -5.16 34.88 -5.25
N MET A 147 -6.31 35.02 -4.60
CA MET A 147 -7.14 36.23 -4.65
C MET A 147 -6.46 37.44 -3.95
N PRO A 148 -6.70 38.65 -4.38
CA PRO A 148 -7.63 39.07 -5.43
C PRO A 148 -7.03 39.05 -6.86
N LYS A 149 -5.78 38.65 -7.01
CA LYS A 149 -5.10 38.69 -8.32
C LYS A 149 -5.66 37.67 -9.31
N TYR A 150 -5.96 36.48 -8.82
CA TYR A 150 -6.54 35.37 -9.59
C TYR A 150 -7.69 34.75 -8.81
N ASP A 151 -8.72 34.35 -9.50
CA ASP A 151 -9.86 33.63 -8.91
C ASP A 151 -9.51 32.14 -8.77
N SER A 152 -8.40 31.86 -8.04
CA SER A 152 -7.86 30.52 -7.85
C SER A 152 -7.21 30.35 -6.48
N TYR A 153 -6.87 29.12 -6.16
CA TYR A 153 -6.15 28.75 -4.95
C TYR A 153 -5.19 27.59 -5.22
N ASP A 154 -4.19 27.44 -4.34
CA ASP A 154 -3.25 26.34 -4.35
C ASP A 154 -3.54 25.42 -3.18
N VAL A 155 -3.42 24.12 -3.39
CA VAL A 155 -3.57 23.09 -2.36
C VAL A 155 -2.23 22.39 -2.14
N TYR A 156 -1.80 22.34 -0.89
CA TYR A 156 -0.64 21.59 -0.44
C TYR A 156 -1.10 20.39 0.36
N TYR A 157 -0.61 19.22 0.03
CA TYR A 157 -0.99 17.99 0.70
C TYR A 157 0.16 16.99 0.71
N ASP A 158 0.14 16.16 1.74
CA ASP A 158 1.08 15.06 1.91
C ASP A 158 0.41 13.77 1.46
N VAL A 159 1.17 12.94 0.76
CA VAL A 159 0.73 11.61 0.32
C VAL A 159 1.70 10.57 0.87
N GLU A 160 1.17 9.61 1.61
CA GLU A 160 1.89 8.45 2.07
C GLU A 160 1.45 7.22 1.25
N TYR A 161 2.40 6.51 0.65
CA TYR A 161 2.10 5.41 -0.26
C TYR A 161 3.22 4.37 -0.30
N VAL A 162 2.94 3.20 -0.86
CA VAL A 162 3.89 2.10 -1.02
C VAL A 162 3.67 1.39 -2.35
N GLY A 163 4.68 0.67 -2.82
CA GLY A 163 4.58 -0.19 -4.00
C GLY A 163 4.68 0.53 -5.34
N SER A 164 5.05 1.81 -5.35
CA SER A 164 5.31 2.56 -6.58
C SER A 164 6.50 3.49 -6.39
N ASP A 165 7.27 3.72 -7.45
CA ASP A 165 8.39 4.67 -7.44
C ASP A 165 7.90 6.11 -7.67
N GLU A 166 6.69 6.25 -8.18
CA GLU A 166 6.13 7.54 -8.55
C GLU A 166 4.63 7.60 -8.30
N LEU A 167 4.14 8.83 -8.11
CA LEU A 167 2.73 9.18 -8.12
C LEU A 167 2.39 9.94 -9.39
N PHE A 168 1.31 9.55 -10.05
CA PHE A 168 0.67 10.38 -11.06
C PHE A 168 -0.49 11.14 -10.41
N ILE A 169 -0.49 12.45 -10.60
CA ILE A 169 -1.48 13.35 -10.02
C ILE A 169 -2.11 14.14 -11.14
N SER A 170 -3.45 14.18 -11.18
CA SER A 170 -4.20 15.03 -12.10
C SER A 170 -5.27 15.81 -11.34
N VAL A 171 -5.55 17.02 -11.81
CA VAL A 171 -6.60 17.89 -11.29
C VAL A 171 -7.68 18.00 -12.34
N GLU A 172 -8.91 17.74 -11.93
CA GLU A 172 -10.13 17.91 -12.75
C GLU A 172 -11.02 18.96 -12.11
N GLU A 173 -11.65 19.81 -12.89
CA GLU A 173 -12.63 20.79 -12.43
C GLU A 173 -14.01 20.57 -13.05
N GLU A 174 -15.05 20.98 -12.33
CA GLU A 174 -16.47 20.74 -12.67
C GLU A 174 -16.87 21.13 -14.10
N TYR A 175 -16.21 22.13 -14.70
CA TYR A 175 -16.56 22.64 -16.02
C TYR A 175 -15.43 22.60 -17.06
N GLY A 176 -14.28 22.01 -16.75
CA GLY A 176 -13.11 22.24 -17.58
C GLY A 176 -12.23 21.06 -17.99
N GLY A 177 -12.53 19.85 -17.63
CA GLY A 177 -11.64 18.71 -17.93
C GLY A 177 -10.33 18.70 -17.09
N ALA A 178 -9.40 17.83 -17.43
CA ALA A 178 -8.12 17.75 -16.72
C ALA A 178 -7.29 19.02 -16.94
N MET A 179 -7.08 19.79 -15.88
CA MET A 179 -6.39 21.09 -15.96
C MET A 179 -4.87 21.00 -15.82
N SER A 180 -4.41 20.06 -15.03
CA SER A 180 -2.99 19.83 -14.82
C SER A 180 -2.70 18.39 -14.47
N SER A 181 -1.51 17.93 -14.84
CA SER A 181 -1.00 16.65 -14.39
C SER A 181 0.46 16.79 -14.03
N GLN A 182 0.91 16.01 -13.04
CA GLN A 182 2.30 15.96 -12.61
C GLN A 182 2.67 14.55 -12.18
N ILE A 183 3.97 14.24 -12.30
CA ILE A 183 4.56 13.00 -11.80
C ILE A 183 5.52 13.37 -10.68
N ILE A 184 5.33 12.75 -9.52
CA ILE A 184 6.19 12.92 -8.34
C ILE A 184 7.01 11.65 -8.16
N LYS A 185 8.32 11.78 -8.07
CA LYS A 185 9.28 10.67 -7.91
C LYS A 185 9.92 10.70 -6.52
N GLU A 186 9.10 10.58 -5.51
CA GLU A 186 9.50 10.55 -4.10
C GLU A 186 8.94 9.28 -3.47
N PRO A 187 9.74 8.21 -3.26
CA PRO A 187 9.23 6.94 -2.77
C PRO A 187 8.69 7.06 -1.34
N PHE A 188 7.56 6.40 -1.07
CA PHE A 188 6.86 6.27 0.21
C PHE A 188 6.15 7.50 0.73
N TYR A 189 6.67 8.71 0.49
CA TYR A 189 6.11 9.93 1.02
C TYR A 189 6.39 11.09 0.09
N ALA A 190 5.37 11.83 -0.29
CA ALA A 190 5.48 12.97 -1.18
C ALA A 190 4.80 14.21 -0.60
N HIS A 191 5.49 15.36 -0.72
CA HIS A 191 4.91 16.67 -0.53
C HIS A 191 4.45 17.22 -1.86
N VAL A 192 3.16 17.45 -2.01
CA VAL A 192 2.57 17.80 -3.30
C VAL A 192 1.93 19.18 -3.23
N LYS A 193 2.04 19.90 -4.35
CA LYS A 193 1.33 21.14 -4.59
C LYS A 193 0.51 21.02 -5.86
N SER A 194 -0.80 21.24 -5.79
CA SER A 194 -1.67 21.47 -6.94
C SER A 194 -2.00 22.95 -7.03
N GLU A 195 -1.67 23.58 -8.17
CA GLU A 195 -1.70 25.03 -8.33
C GLU A 195 -2.89 25.50 -9.18
N ASN A 196 -3.31 26.73 -8.93
CA ASN A 196 -4.28 27.46 -9.74
C ASN A 196 -5.63 26.79 -9.93
N ILE A 197 -6.11 26.11 -8.88
CA ILE A 197 -7.46 25.50 -8.88
C ILE A 197 -8.50 26.63 -8.86
N THR A 198 -9.44 26.60 -9.78
CA THR A 198 -10.41 27.69 -9.96
C THR A 198 -11.40 27.78 -8.81
N ALA A 199 -11.47 28.93 -8.17
CA ALA A 199 -12.14 29.13 -6.89
C ALA A 199 -13.66 28.84 -6.85
N PRO A 200 -14.49 29.19 -7.86
CA PRO A 200 -15.93 29.03 -7.74
C PRO A 200 -16.44 27.60 -7.98
N TYR A 201 -15.55 26.68 -8.41
CA TYR A 201 -15.95 25.34 -8.83
C TYR A 201 -15.48 24.24 -7.88
N TYR A 202 -16.12 23.08 -7.98
CA TYR A 202 -15.59 21.84 -7.43
C TYR A 202 -14.36 21.41 -8.22
N ALA A 203 -13.40 20.84 -7.52
CA ALA A 203 -12.25 20.21 -8.14
C ALA A 203 -11.98 18.85 -7.50
N TRP A 204 -11.42 17.94 -8.27
CA TRP A 204 -10.99 16.63 -7.84
C TRP A 204 -9.51 16.46 -8.14
N ILE A 205 -8.74 16.13 -7.12
CA ILE A 205 -7.34 15.76 -7.30
C ILE A 205 -7.29 14.24 -7.29
N HIS A 206 -7.00 13.65 -8.43
CA HIS A 206 -6.81 12.22 -8.59
C HIS A 206 -5.34 11.89 -8.39
N ILE A 207 -5.05 11.06 -7.41
CA ILE A 207 -3.71 10.62 -7.04
C ILE A 207 -3.66 9.14 -7.34
N SER A 208 -2.71 8.71 -8.16
CA SER A 208 -2.57 7.30 -8.48
C SER A 208 -1.13 6.82 -8.34
N ALA A 209 -0.98 5.63 -7.78
CA ALA A 209 0.25 4.86 -7.70
C ALA A 209 0.08 3.60 -8.55
N GLU A 210 1.07 3.27 -9.38
CA GLU A 210 0.99 2.13 -10.31
C GLU A 210 2.33 1.40 -10.39
N ASN A 211 2.26 0.07 -10.52
CA ASN A 211 3.39 -0.79 -10.85
C ASN A 211 2.91 -1.98 -11.69
N LYS A 212 3.80 -2.94 -11.98
CA LYS A 212 3.46 -4.14 -12.78
C LYS A 212 2.34 -5.03 -12.18
N TYR A 213 2.03 -4.88 -10.90
CA TYR A 213 1.02 -5.67 -10.19
C TYR A 213 -0.34 -4.98 -10.07
N GLY A 214 -0.44 -3.71 -10.46
CA GLY A 214 -1.70 -3.00 -10.47
C GLY A 214 -1.58 -1.52 -10.21
N LYS A 215 -2.72 -0.93 -9.91
CA LYS A 215 -2.89 0.50 -9.66
C LYS A 215 -3.77 0.71 -8.44
N ASP A 216 -3.44 1.72 -7.64
CA ASP A 216 -4.31 2.28 -6.61
C ASP A 216 -4.59 3.74 -6.89
N VAL A 217 -5.81 4.19 -6.63
CA VAL A 217 -6.27 5.55 -6.92
C VAL A 217 -7.00 6.13 -5.72
N TYR A 218 -6.59 7.32 -5.33
CA TYR A 218 -7.27 8.13 -4.34
C TYR A 218 -7.78 9.42 -4.98
N THR A 219 -9.00 9.84 -4.65
CA THR A 219 -9.56 11.10 -5.13
C THR A 219 -9.81 12.03 -3.95
N LEU A 220 -9.11 13.16 -3.94
CA LEU A 220 -9.35 14.25 -3.02
C LEU A 220 -10.36 15.22 -3.63
N GLU A 221 -11.53 15.31 -3.05
CA GLU A 221 -12.58 16.24 -3.49
C GLU A 221 -12.40 17.58 -2.78
N LEU A 222 -12.37 18.65 -3.56
CA LEU A 222 -12.24 20.02 -3.10
C LEU A 222 -13.54 20.80 -3.45
N PRO A 223 -14.30 21.23 -2.45
CA PRO A 223 -15.45 22.10 -2.67
C PRO A 223 -15.02 23.50 -3.11
N PRO A 224 -15.92 24.33 -3.66
CA PRO A 224 -15.63 25.70 -4.01
C PRO A 224 -14.94 26.46 -2.88
N TYR A 225 -13.96 27.30 -3.19
CA TYR A 225 -13.02 27.90 -2.25
C TYR A 225 -13.69 28.58 -1.02
N GLY A 226 -14.80 29.25 -1.21
CA GLY A 226 -15.54 29.88 -0.10
C GLY A 226 -15.96 28.90 1.00
N ASN A 227 -16.08 27.61 0.67
CA ASN A 227 -16.36 26.52 1.60
C ASN A 227 -15.08 25.83 2.08
N VAL A 228 -13.97 25.97 1.34
CA VAL A 228 -12.67 25.35 1.64
C VAL A 228 -11.90 26.13 2.70
N ALA A 229 -12.05 27.46 2.81
CA ALA A 229 -11.38 28.29 3.80
C ALA A 229 -11.61 27.85 5.27
N GLY A 230 -12.62 27.03 5.50
CA GLY A 230 -12.88 26.38 6.80
C GLY A 230 -12.18 25.03 7.01
N ILE A 231 -11.49 24.49 5.98
CA ILE A 231 -10.94 23.13 5.98
C ILE A 231 -9.47 23.09 6.44
N ASN A 232 -8.84 24.20 6.74
CA ASN A 232 -7.42 24.37 7.03
C ASN A 232 -6.79 23.46 8.11
N ASN A 233 -7.50 22.45 8.63
CA ASN A 233 -6.94 21.49 9.60
C ASN A 233 -7.56 20.10 9.51
N LEU A 234 -8.00 19.66 8.33
CA LEU A 234 -8.75 18.42 8.23
C LEU A 234 -7.88 17.23 7.79
N GLN A 235 -7.53 16.33 8.75
CA GLN A 235 -7.20 14.92 8.44
C GLN A 235 -8.49 14.23 7.98
N LEU A 236 -8.54 13.75 6.72
CA LEU A 236 -9.76 13.22 6.10
C LEU A 236 -10.09 11.76 6.48
N ASP A 237 -9.12 10.99 7.02
CA ASP A 237 -9.25 9.55 7.13
C ASP A 237 -10.22 9.02 8.19
N ASP A 238 -10.68 9.86 9.13
CA ASP A 238 -11.57 9.38 10.22
C ASP A 238 -12.81 10.25 10.40
N ARG A 239 -13.17 11.02 9.38
CA ARG A 239 -14.22 12.01 9.51
C ARG A 239 -15.54 11.56 8.98
N HIS A 240 -16.53 11.91 9.76
CA HIS A 240 -17.91 11.87 9.32
C HIS A 240 -18.59 13.19 9.62
N PHE A 241 -19.60 13.48 8.79
CA PHE A 241 -20.41 14.68 8.88
C PHE A 241 -21.80 14.30 9.34
N ILE A 242 -22.27 14.94 10.40
CA ILE A 242 -23.67 14.84 10.83
C ILE A 242 -24.33 16.15 10.45
N VAL A 243 -25.31 16.07 9.56
CA VAL A 243 -26.07 17.23 9.10
C VAL A 243 -27.39 17.29 9.85
N ARG A 244 -27.67 18.46 10.41
CA ARG A 244 -28.92 18.72 11.12
C ARG A 244 -29.64 19.92 10.49
N ASP A 245 -30.98 19.92 10.54
CA ASP A 245 -31.74 21.12 10.29
C ASP A 245 -31.64 22.10 11.48
N LEU A 246 -32.21 23.26 11.36
CA LEU A 246 -32.20 24.28 12.41
C LEU A 246 -32.98 23.86 13.68
N TYR A 247 -33.80 22.82 13.58
CA TYR A 247 -34.52 22.22 14.72
C TYR A 247 -33.74 21.11 15.41
N GLY A 248 -32.50 20.82 14.93
CA GLY A 248 -31.61 19.79 15.49
C GLY A 248 -31.87 18.37 14.96
N ASN A 249 -32.83 18.15 14.07
CA ASN A 249 -33.09 16.84 13.49
C ASN A 249 -31.97 16.43 12.52
N ARG A 250 -31.47 15.21 12.66
CA ARG A 250 -30.45 14.66 11.75
C ARG A 250 -31.05 14.40 10.38
N LYS A 251 -30.50 15.01 9.34
CA LYS A 251 -30.90 14.87 7.94
C LYS A 251 -29.98 13.96 7.14
N LEU A 252 -28.67 13.94 7.50
CA LEU A 252 -27.67 13.15 6.78
C LEU A 252 -26.57 12.75 7.75
N LEU A 253 -26.01 11.56 7.53
CA LEU A 253 -24.73 11.09 8.07
C LEU A 253 -23.91 10.60 6.90
N THR A 254 -22.72 11.14 6.68
CA THR A 254 -21.90 10.83 5.53
C THR A 254 -20.41 11.05 5.84
N ASN A 255 -19.54 10.35 5.15
CA ASN A 255 -18.09 10.58 5.15
C ASN A 255 -17.66 11.49 4.00
N SER A 256 -18.57 11.82 3.08
CA SER A 256 -18.30 12.68 1.93
C SER A 256 -19.06 14.01 2.05
N PHE A 257 -18.35 15.12 1.83
CA PHE A 257 -18.94 16.45 1.80
C PHE A 257 -19.87 16.66 0.57
N SER A 258 -19.58 15.98 -0.55
CA SER A 258 -20.43 16.01 -1.76
C SER A 258 -21.86 15.53 -1.50
N SER A 259 -22.04 14.62 -0.56
CA SER A 259 -23.38 14.16 -0.17
C SER A 259 -24.27 15.26 0.38
N LEU A 260 -23.71 16.43 0.77
CA LEU A 260 -24.49 17.60 1.17
C LEU A 260 -25.30 18.20 0.01
N GLN A 261 -24.88 17.95 -1.20
CA GLN A 261 -25.58 18.39 -2.43
C GLN A 261 -26.93 17.68 -2.63
N SER A 262 -27.11 16.51 -2.06
CA SER A 262 -28.39 15.78 -2.12
C SER A 262 -29.46 16.34 -1.18
N LEU A 263 -29.09 17.29 -0.30
CA LEU A 263 -30.02 17.89 0.63
C LEU A 263 -30.99 18.83 -0.10
N PRO A 264 -32.25 18.91 0.32
CA PRO A 264 -33.17 19.96 -0.15
C PRO A 264 -32.62 21.37 0.10
N ALA A 265 -33.11 22.36 -0.65
CA ALA A 265 -32.78 23.75 -0.41
C ALA A 265 -33.10 24.11 1.05
N GLY A 266 -32.16 24.78 1.72
CA GLY A 266 -32.33 25.08 3.14
C GLY A 266 -31.05 25.48 3.86
N VAL A 267 -31.18 25.67 5.17
CA VAL A 267 -30.08 25.99 6.08
C VAL A 267 -29.84 24.80 7.01
N TYR A 268 -28.59 24.38 7.12
CA TYR A 268 -28.19 23.22 7.89
C TYR A 268 -27.03 23.55 8.82
N LEU A 269 -26.92 22.79 9.90
CA LEU A 269 -25.76 22.71 10.76
C LEU A 269 -25.02 21.44 10.40
N VAL A 270 -23.78 21.56 9.97
CA VAL A 270 -22.90 20.42 9.66
C VAL A 270 -21.91 20.27 10.82
N GLU A 271 -22.08 19.23 11.59
CA GLU A 271 -21.17 18.85 12.66
C GLU A 271 -20.10 17.91 12.05
N ILE A 272 -18.84 18.25 12.25
CA ILE A 272 -17.68 17.53 11.74
C ILE A 272 -17.05 16.75 12.88
N TYR A 273 -16.89 15.47 12.70
CA TYR A 273 -16.29 14.57 13.70
C TYR A 273 -14.99 13.94 13.15
N SER A 274 -14.04 13.67 14.05
CA SER A 274 -12.94 12.73 13.85
C SER A 274 -13.08 11.62 14.88
N GLY A 275 -13.32 10.42 14.42
CA GLY A 275 -13.74 9.34 15.29
C GLY A 275 -14.99 9.72 16.11
N LYS A 276 -14.89 9.69 17.44
CA LYS A 276 -16.00 10.07 18.35
C LYS A 276 -16.00 11.55 18.77
N THR A 277 -14.99 12.32 18.37
CA THR A 277 -14.81 13.70 18.83
C THR A 277 -15.36 14.69 17.81
N ARG A 278 -16.30 15.54 18.22
CA ARG A 278 -16.77 16.65 17.39
C ARG A 278 -15.68 17.73 17.31
N ILE A 279 -15.17 17.99 16.09
CA ILE A 279 -14.10 18.96 15.85
C ILE A 279 -14.68 20.35 15.61
N LYS A 280 -15.77 20.45 14.83
CA LYS A 280 -16.31 21.72 14.37
C LYS A 280 -17.80 21.60 14.04
N THR A 281 -18.50 22.71 14.10
CA THR A 281 -19.84 22.88 13.53
C THR A 281 -19.82 24.06 12.59
N ILE A 282 -20.30 23.87 11.36
CA ILE A 282 -20.45 24.95 10.37
C ILE A 282 -21.90 25.12 9.96
N LYS A 283 -22.25 26.32 9.54
CA LYS A 283 -23.55 26.60 8.96
C LYS A 283 -23.44 26.44 7.44
N PHE A 284 -24.28 25.60 6.86
CA PHE A 284 -24.29 25.27 5.43
C PHE A 284 -25.60 25.75 4.81
N TYR A 285 -25.50 26.43 3.68
CA TYR A 285 -26.64 26.93 2.93
C TYR A 285 -26.74 26.16 1.61
N ARG A 286 -27.84 25.42 1.42
CA ARG A 286 -28.18 24.80 0.17
C ARG A 286 -29.17 25.71 -0.55
N LYS A 287 -28.79 26.21 -1.71
CA LYS A 287 -29.66 27.02 -2.60
C LYS A 287 -30.59 26.12 -3.41
#